data_3fc7407b55312bddb06ae216197c5b44
#
_entry.id   3fc7407b55312bddb06ae216197c5b44
#
_cell.length_a   1.000
_cell.length_b   1.000
_cell.length_c   1.000
_cell.angle_alpha   90.00
_cell.angle_beta   90.00
_cell.angle_gamma   90.00
#
_symmetry.space_group_name_H-M   'P 1'
#
loop_
_entity.id
_entity.type
_entity.pdbx_description
1 polymer ?
#
loop_
_entity_poly.entity_id
_entity_poly.type
_entity_poly.pdbx_seq_one_letter_code
_entity_poly.pdbx_strand_id
1 'polypeptide(L)' 'MTKKILLILILFLIPNSAWSFSCPSLMAKIDNAIASSEINAERLEVIEFLRDKGETFHSLGDHEASEVTLNAAVDLL' A
#
# COMPACT_ATOMS: atom_id res chain seq x y z
N MET A 1 17.89 -19.32 -27.57
CA MET A 1 17.66 -19.92 -26.25
C MET A 1 17.80 -18.91 -25.14
N THR A 2 18.88 -18.18 -25.07
CA THR A 2 19.07 -17.11 -24.07
C THR A 2 18.01 -16.02 -24.12
N LYS A 3 17.50 -15.69 -25.29
CA LYS A 3 16.46 -14.67 -25.46
C LYS A 3 15.14 -15.07 -24.82
N LYS A 4 14.78 -16.34 -24.85
CA LYS A 4 13.54 -16.83 -24.23
C LYS A 4 13.61 -16.79 -22.71
N ILE A 5 14.76 -17.06 -22.14
CA ILE A 5 14.99 -17.00 -20.70
C ILE A 5 14.89 -15.55 -20.20
N LEU A 6 15.44 -14.61 -20.95
CA LEU A 6 15.36 -13.19 -20.62
C LEU A 6 13.92 -12.67 -20.63
N LEU A 7 13.12 -13.09 -21.60
CA LEU A 7 11.72 -12.71 -21.69
C LEU A 7 10.91 -13.23 -20.51
N ILE A 8 11.17 -14.45 -20.06
CA ILE A 8 10.51 -15.03 -18.90
C ILE A 8 10.87 -14.25 -17.64
N LEU A 9 12.12 -13.88 -17.46
CA LEU A 9 12.57 -13.08 -16.33
C LEU A 9 11.87 -11.72 -16.27
N ILE A 10 11.72 -11.05 -17.39
CA ILE A 10 11.05 -9.77 -17.48
C ILE A 10 9.57 -9.91 -17.09
N LEU A 11 8.91 -10.95 -17.52
CA LEU A 11 7.52 -11.21 -17.19
C LEU A 11 7.30 -11.44 -15.71
N PHE A 12 8.23 -12.07 -15.01
CA PHE A 12 8.15 -12.27 -13.58
C PHE A 12 8.37 -10.98 -12.79
N LEU A 13 9.26 -10.13 -13.26
CA LEU A 13 9.59 -8.87 -12.58
C LEU A 13 8.45 -7.86 -12.63
N ILE A 14 7.77 -7.75 -13.76
CA ILE A 14 6.69 -6.77 -13.94
C ILE A 14 5.53 -6.99 -12.97
N PRO A 15 4.96 -8.19 -12.80
CA PRO A 15 3.89 -8.40 -11.82
C PRO A 15 4.32 -8.10 -10.39
N ASN A 16 5.52 -8.51 -10.01
CA ASN A 16 6.04 -8.26 -8.67
C ASN A 16 6.19 -6.77 -8.39
N SER A 17 6.66 -6.00 -9.36
CA SER A 17 6.81 -4.57 -9.23
C SER A 17 5.47 -3.88 -9.07
N ALA A 18 4.44 -4.29 -9.83
CA ALA A 18 3.10 -3.72 -9.73
C ALA A 18 2.49 -3.95 -8.34
N TRP A 19 2.68 -5.11 -7.76
CA TRP A 19 2.19 -5.42 -6.42
C TRP A 19 2.90 -4.62 -5.34
N SER A 20 4.18 -4.36 -5.50
CA SER A 20 4.97 -3.60 -4.55
C SER A 20 4.60 -2.12 -4.51
N PHE A 21 4.08 -1.57 -5.60
CA PHE A 21 3.81 -0.14 -5.70
C PHE A 21 2.52 0.31 -5.05
N SER A 22 1.50 -0.54 -4.94
CA SER A 22 0.21 -0.10 -4.43
C SER A 22 0.24 0.26 -2.95
N CYS A 23 0.87 -0.54 -2.10
CA CYS A 23 0.92 -0.27 -0.66
C CYS A 23 1.70 0.99 -0.30
N PRO A 24 2.93 1.21 -0.80
CA PRO A 24 3.65 2.46 -0.52
C PRO A 24 2.92 3.70 -1.05
N SER A 25 2.27 3.60 -2.18
CA SER A 25 1.48 4.69 -2.74
C SER A 25 0.28 5.04 -1.87
N LEU A 26 -0.41 4.04 -1.35
CA LEU A 26 -1.53 4.24 -0.44
C LEU A 26 -1.08 4.85 0.88
N MET A 27 0.03 4.39 1.43
CA MET A 27 0.60 4.97 2.66
C MET A 27 0.95 6.44 2.48
N ALA A 28 1.58 6.78 1.36
CA ALA A 28 1.92 8.18 1.06
C ALA A 28 0.68 9.05 0.92
N LYS A 29 -0.36 8.55 0.28
CA LYS A 29 -1.62 9.27 0.13
C LYS A 29 -2.26 9.55 1.48
N ILE A 30 -2.26 8.57 2.37
CA ILE A 30 -2.79 8.72 3.72
C ILE A 30 -1.97 9.74 4.51
N ASP A 31 -0.65 9.63 4.48
CA ASP A 31 0.25 10.53 5.20
C ASP A 31 0.09 11.98 4.74
N ASN A 32 -0.03 12.20 3.43
CA ASN A 32 -0.24 13.53 2.87
C ASN A 32 -1.58 14.11 3.30
N ALA A 33 -2.62 13.30 3.33
CA ALA A 33 -3.94 13.73 3.75
C ALA A 33 -3.97 14.10 5.24
N ILE A 34 -3.31 13.30 6.08
CA ILE A 34 -3.19 13.59 7.52
C ILE A 34 -2.48 14.92 7.74
N ALA A 35 -1.42 15.18 6.98
CA ALA A 35 -0.61 16.39 7.14
C ALA A 35 -1.33 17.66 6.68
N SER A 36 -2.20 17.56 5.67
CA SER A 36 -2.77 18.72 5.00
C SER A 36 -4.27 18.91 5.23
N SER A 37 -4.98 17.95 5.79
CA SER A 37 -6.43 17.95 5.87
C SER A 37 -6.94 18.26 7.27
N GLU A 38 -8.13 18.83 7.29
CA GLU A 38 -8.89 19.04 8.52
C GLU A 38 -9.73 17.81 8.81
N ILE A 39 -9.09 16.77 9.35
CA ILE A 39 -9.77 15.54 9.72
C ILE A 39 -10.14 15.64 11.19
N ASN A 40 -11.38 15.30 11.55
CA ASN A 40 -11.76 15.35 12.97
C ASN A 40 -10.99 14.29 13.77
N ALA A 41 -10.84 14.55 15.08
CA ALA A 41 -9.97 13.76 15.95
C ALA A 41 -10.35 12.28 16.00
N GLU A 42 -11.64 11.97 16.02
CA GLU A 42 -12.10 10.58 16.09
C GLU A 42 -11.75 9.81 14.81
N ARG A 43 -12.00 10.45 13.68
CA ARG A 43 -11.70 9.85 12.38
C ARG A 43 -10.20 9.69 12.17
N LEU A 44 -9.44 10.71 12.59
CA LEU A 44 -7.98 10.68 12.49
C LEU A 44 -7.39 9.50 13.25
N GLU A 45 -7.89 9.23 14.45
CA GLU A 45 -7.44 8.11 15.26
C GLU A 45 -7.64 6.77 14.53
N VAL A 46 -8.78 6.59 13.90
CA VAL A 46 -9.07 5.36 13.13
C VAL A 46 -8.19 5.27 11.90
N ILE A 47 -8.00 6.38 11.18
CA ILE A 47 -7.15 6.42 9.99
C ILE A 47 -5.71 6.06 10.36
N GLU A 48 -5.17 6.62 11.41
CA GLU A 48 -3.81 6.32 11.85
C GLU A 48 -3.66 4.86 12.27
N PHE A 49 -4.65 4.32 12.97
CA PHE A 49 -4.67 2.91 13.34
C PHE A 49 -4.63 2.00 12.11
N LEU A 50 -5.48 2.27 11.13
CA LEU A 50 -5.51 1.48 9.90
C LEU A 50 -4.23 1.64 9.08
N ARG A 51 -3.69 2.84 9.03
CA ARG A 51 -2.43 3.09 8.34
C ARG A 51 -1.30 2.26 8.96
N ASP A 52 -1.20 2.23 10.28
CA ASP A 52 -0.17 1.46 10.98
C ASP A 52 -0.36 -0.04 10.80
N LYS A 53 -1.59 -0.52 10.83
CA LYS A 53 -1.90 -1.92 10.56
C LYS A 53 -1.55 -2.31 9.13
N GLY A 54 -1.86 -1.45 8.18
CA GLY A 54 -1.51 -1.68 6.78
C GLY A 54 0.00 -1.78 6.59
N GLU A 55 0.76 -0.91 7.23
CA GLU A 55 2.21 -0.96 7.20
C GLU A 55 2.75 -2.25 7.81
N THR A 56 2.19 -2.69 8.92
CA THR A 56 2.58 -3.94 9.57
C THR A 56 2.34 -5.13 8.64
N PHE A 57 1.17 -5.23 8.03
CA PHE A 57 0.89 -6.30 7.08
C PHE A 57 1.86 -6.26 5.89
N HIS A 58 2.15 -5.08 5.40
CA HIS A 58 3.11 -4.92 4.30
C HIS A 58 4.49 -5.45 4.70
N SER A 59 4.96 -5.11 5.90
CA SER A 59 6.26 -5.57 6.41
C SER A 59 6.31 -7.08 6.60
N LEU A 60 5.17 -7.69 6.92
CA LEU A 60 5.07 -9.14 7.07
C LEU A 60 4.92 -9.88 5.74
N GLY A 61 4.83 -9.16 4.63
CA GLY A 61 4.66 -9.76 3.32
C GLY A 61 3.21 -10.09 2.96
N ASP A 62 2.26 -9.72 3.81
CA ASP A 62 0.84 -9.92 3.54
C ASP A 62 0.30 -8.70 2.79
N HIS A 63 0.59 -8.65 1.51
CA HIS A 63 0.25 -7.51 0.67
C HIS A 63 -1.25 -7.35 0.47
N GLU A 64 -1.99 -8.44 0.43
CA GLU A 64 -3.43 -8.39 0.29
C GLU A 64 -4.09 -7.75 1.51
N ALA A 65 -3.74 -8.20 2.71
CA ALA A 65 -4.26 -7.61 3.94
C ALA A 65 -3.85 -6.15 4.08
N SER A 66 -2.61 -5.83 3.71
CA SER A 66 -2.11 -4.45 3.72
C SER A 66 -2.95 -3.56 2.80
N GLU A 67 -3.19 -4.00 1.58
CA GLU A 67 -3.96 -3.24 0.60
C GLU A 67 -5.39 -3.00 1.06
N VAL A 68 -6.06 -4.02 1.56
CA VAL A 68 -7.43 -3.90 2.07
C VAL A 68 -7.49 -2.91 3.23
N THR A 69 -6.55 -3.03 4.16
CA THR A 69 -6.49 -2.18 5.36
C THR A 69 -6.21 -0.71 4.99
N LEU A 70 -5.25 -0.48 4.09
CA LEU A 70 -4.90 0.87 3.65
C LEU A 70 -6.03 1.51 2.84
N ASN A 71 -6.72 0.74 2.03
CA ASN A 71 -7.89 1.25 1.31
C ASN A 71 -9.03 1.64 2.26
N ALA A 72 -9.20 0.91 3.34
CA ALA A 72 -10.16 1.27 4.37
C ALA A 72 -9.82 2.62 4.99
N ALA A 73 -8.53 2.89 5.22
CA ALA A 73 -8.08 4.20 5.70
C ALA A 73 -8.34 5.30 4.69
N VAL A 74 -8.07 5.05 3.41
CA VAL A 74 -8.32 6.01 2.34
C VAL A 74 -9.81 6.36 2.25
N ASP A 75 -10.69 5.39 2.44
CA ASP A 75 -12.14 5.61 2.40
C ASP A 75 -12.62 6.55 3.51
N LEU A 76 -11.84 6.69 4.57
CA LEU A 76 -12.18 7.59 5.69
C LEU A 76 -11.65 9.02 5.49
N LEU A 77 -10.82 9.22 4.50
CA LEU A 77 -10.31 10.56 4.19
C LEU A 77 -11.40 11.43 3.59
#